data_59923fc790027182b0faf2aa19a17aa7
#
_entry.id   59923fc790027182b0faf2aa19a17aa7
#
_cell.length_a   1.000
_cell.length_b   1.000
_cell.length_c   1.000
_cell.angle_alpha   90.00
_cell.angle_beta   90.00
_cell.angle_gamma   90.00
#
_symmetry.space_group_name_H-M   'P 1'
#
loop_
_entity.id
_entity.type
_entity.pdbx_description
1 polymer ?
#
loop_
_entity_poly.entity_id
_entity_poly.type
_entity_poly.pdbx_seq_one_letter_code
_entity_poly.pdbx_strand_id
1 'polypeptide(L)'
;VLLEQGLARAPLTFRAAAVGELAVQRRADGLLEMSFPNRAPEPVAEPPAALLQGLGLAPEAVLRNRQAWFAVYRDEQQVRALAPDLQALRTLAPLDVVVTAPGREQDFASRYFWPANGGAEDPVTGSIHAGLAPYWAERLGRNELVALQASARTGILHCRVEADRVMVAGQAVLYLDGTIEL
;
A
#
# COMPACT_ATOMS: atom_id res chain seq x y z
N VAL A 1 -20.51 4.24 0.99
CA VAL A 1 -21.93 3.91 0.80
C VAL A 1 -22.61 3.69 2.15
N LEU A 2 -22.32 2.61 2.93
CA LEU A 2 -23.02 2.30 4.17
C LEU A 2 -23.08 3.46 5.17
N LEU A 3 -21.97 4.18 5.35
CA LEU A 3 -21.88 5.36 6.20
C LEU A 3 -22.60 6.57 5.60
N GLU A 4 -22.51 6.76 4.29
CA GLU A 4 -23.12 7.92 3.59
C GLU A 4 -24.62 7.82 3.48
N GLN A 5 -25.15 6.62 3.27
CA GLN A 5 -26.59 6.36 3.20
C GLN A 5 -27.24 6.15 4.58
N GLY A 6 -26.45 6.26 5.66
CA GLY A 6 -26.98 6.07 7.02
C GLY A 6 -27.42 4.62 7.34
N LEU A 7 -27.01 3.66 6.52
CA LEU A 7 -27.33 2.24 6.69
C LEU A 7 -26.54 1.59 7.83
N ALA A 8 -25.46 2.22 8.24
CA ALA A 8 -24.67 1.77 9.38
C ALA A 8 -24.01 2.95 10.11
N ARG A 9 -23.57 2.71 11.36
CA ARG A 9 -22.87 3.70 12.18
C ARG A 9 -21.38 3.36 12.26
N ALA A 10 -20.53 4.38 12.31
CA ALA A 10 -19.10 4.19 12.52
C ALA A 10 -18.78 3.82 14.00
N PRO A 11 -17.73 3.03 14.26
CA PRO A 11 -16.90 2.35 13.26
C PRO A 11 -17.60 1.13 12.66
N LEU A 12 -17.37 0.88 11.36
CA LEU A 12 -17.77 -0.36 10.71
C LEU A 12 -16.65 -1.40 10.88
N THR A 13 -17.01 -2.60 11.28
CA THR A 13 -16.05 -3.71 11.37
C THR A 13 -16.33 -4.72 10.27
N PHE A 14 -15.33 -4.93 9.41
CA PHE A 14 -15.33 -5.97 8.40
C PHE A 14 -14.44 -7.12 8.87
N ARG A 15 -14.87 -8.36 8.64
CA ARG A 15 -14.07 -9.54 8.92
C ARG A 15 -13.64 -10.20 7.62
N ALA A 16 -12.33 -10.26 7.40
CA ALA A 16 -11.72 -10.98 6.28
C ALA A 16 -10.90 -12.17 6.80
N ALA A 17 -11.14 -13.37 6.25
CA ALA A 17 -10.51 -14.61 6.74
C ALA A 17 -8.98 -14.53 6.79
N ALA A 18 -8.35 -13.91 5.79
CA ALA A 18 -6.89 -13.79 5.69
C ALA A 18 -6.27 -12.67 6.53
N VAL A 19 -7.06 -11.68 6.98
CA VAL A 19 -6.56 -10.44 7.58
C VAL A 19 -7.05 -10.24 9.01
N GLY A 20 -8.22 -10.82 9.34
CA GLY A 20 -8.92 -10.59 10.59
C GLY A 20 -9.91 -9.41 10.50
N GLU A 21 -10.04 -8.68 11.59
CA GLU A 21 -10.95 -7.54 11.66
C GLU A 21 -10.31 -6.27 11.13
N LEU A 22 -11.08 -5.56 10.30
CA LEU A 22 -10.74 -4.26 9.71
C LEU A 22 -11.82 -3.26 10.12
N ALA A 23 -11.47 -2.34 11.00
CA ALA A 23 -12.35 -1.25 11.38
C ALA A 23 -12.25 -0.14 10.33
N VAL A 24 -13.39 0.42 9.96
CA VAL A 24 -13.48 1.55 9.02
C VAL A 24 -14.31 2.66 9.66
N GLN A 25 -13.81 3.87 9.61
CA GLN A 25 -14.49 5.05 10.13
C GLN A 25 -14.30 6.26 9.22
N ARG A 26 -15.16 7.25 9.35
CA ARG A 26 -14.98 8.56 8.74
C ARG A 26 -14.32 9.48 9.77
N ARG A 27 -13.23 10.10 9.39
CA ARG A 27 -12.55 11.14 10.19
C ARG A 27 -13.30 12.47 10.11
N ALA A 28 -12.98 13.38 11.02
CA ALA A 28 -13.56 14.73 11.05
C ALA A 28 -13.26 15.57 9.80
N ASP A 29 -12.11 15.29 9.14
CA ASP A 29 -11.71 15.91 7.88
C ASP A 29 -12.36 15.27 6.64
N GLY A 30 -13.26 14.29 6.84
CA GLY A 30 -14.01 13.62 5.78
C GLY A 30 -13.31 12.40 5.16
N LEU A 31 -12.04 12.15 5.47
CA LEU A 31 -11.32 10.98 5.00
C LEU A 31 -11.92 9.69 5.58
N LEU A 32 -11.86 8.61 4.80
CA LEU A 32 -12.16 7.27 5.28
C LEU A 32 -10.88 6.62 5.80
N GLU A 33 -10.88 6.24 7.06
CA GLU A 33 -9.76 5.61 7.74
C GLU A 33 -10.05 4.13 7.99
N MET A 34 -9.08 3.29 7.65
CA MET A 34 -9.09 1.85 7.89
C MET A 34 -7.96 1.46 8.83
N SER A 35 -8.26 0.55 9.76
CA SER A 35 -7.26 -0.01 10.68
C SER A 35 -6.76 -1.36 10.16
N PHE A 36 -5.45 -1.45 9.90
CA PHE A 36 -4.77 -2.69 9.48
C PHE A 36 -3.85 -3.21 10.59
N PRO A 37 -3.59 -4.53 10.66
CA PRO A 37 -2.49 -5.05 11.48
C PRO A 37 -1.15 -4.46 11.02
N ASN A 38 -0.27 -4.11 11.96
CA ASN A 38 1.10 -3.72 11.61
C ASN A 38 1.82 -4.89 10.94
N ARG A 39 2.39 -4.63 9.76
CA ARG A 39 3.07 -5.61 8.91
C ARG A 39 4.42 -5.08 8.45
N ALA A 40 5.20 -4.53 9.38
CA ALA A 40 6.55 -4.07 9.10
C ALA A 40 7.32 -5.15 8.33
N PRO A 41 7.97 -4.81 7.20
CA PRO A 41 8.75 -5.78 6.45
C PRO A 41 10.12 -6.00 7.07
N GLU A 42 10.69 -7.19 6.83
CA GLU A 42 12.01 -7.59 7.30
C GLU A 42 13.04 -7.52 6.16
N PRO A 43 14.29 -7.11 6.43
CA PRO A 43 15.36 -7.10 5.43
C PRO A 43 15.63 -8.48 4.83
N VAL A 44 15.98 -8.51 3.54
CA VAL A 44 16.36 -9.72 2.81
C VAL A 44 17.76 -9.54 2.23
N ALA A 45 18.68 -10.39 2.68
CA ALA A 45 20.09 -10.32 2.22
C ALA A 45 20.26 -10.79 0.77
N GLU A 46 19.50 -11.83 0.37
CA GLU A 46 19.59 -12.45 -0.96
C GLU A 46 18.20 -12.38 -1.65
N PRO A 47 17.88 -11.25 -2.29
CA PRO A 47 16.61 -11.12 -3.01
C PRO A 47 16.59 -12.02 -4.26
N PRO A 48 15.39 -12.51 -4.66
CA PRO A 48 15.25 -13.34 -5.86
C PRO A 48 15.77 -12.63 -7.11
N ALA A 49 16.49 -13.36 -7.97
CA ALA A 49 16.99 -12.83 -9.23
C ALA A 49 15.85 -12.28 -10.12
N ALA A 50 14.69 -12.93 -10.11
CA ALA A 50 13.50 -12.48 -10.84
C ALA A 50 13.00 -11.10 -10.38
N LEU A 51 13.14 -10.76 -9.09
CA LEU A 51 12.80 -9.42 -8.58
C LEU A 51 13.72 -8.37 -9.18
N LEU A 52 15.05 -8.59 -9.12
CA LEU A 52 16.04 -7.63 -9.60
C LEU A 52 15.95 -7.46 -11.12
N GLN A 53 15.80 -8.56 -11.85
CA GLN A 53 15.62 -8.55 -13.31
C GLN A 53 14.31 -7.85 -13.71
N GLY A 54 13.20 -8.18 -13.02
CA GLY A 54 11.90 -7.63 -13.32
C GLY A 54 11.79 -6.13 -13.01
N LEU A 55 12.53 -5.63 -12.03
CA LEU A 55 12.56 -4.18 -11.74
C LEU A 55 13.48 -3.41 -12.71
N GLY A 56 14.50 -4.05 -13.28
CA GLY A 56 15.42 -3.43 -14.26
C GLY A 56 16.36 -2.36 -13.71
N LEU A 57 16.13 -1.89 -12.48
CA LEU A 57 16.97 -0.96 -11.74
C LEU A 57 17.23 -1.57 -10.35
N ALA A 58 18.50 -1.63 -9.96
CA ALA A 58 18.88 -2.20 -8.67
C ALA A 58 18.37 -1.30 -7.51
N PRO A 59 17.62 -1.84 -6.54
CA PRO A 59 17.21 -1.11 -5.35
C PRO A 59 18.40 -1.00 -4.36
N GLU A 60 18.35 0.00 -3.47
CA GLU A 60 19.31 0.16 -2.37
C GLU A 60 19.12 -0.89 -1.26
N ALA A 61 17.87 -1.33 -1.06
CA ALA A 61 17.53 -2.37 -0.11
C ALA A 61 16.31 -3.16 -0.59
N VAL A 62 16.25 -4.42 -0.19
CA VAL A 62 15.08 -5.27 -0.37
C VAL A 62 14.62 -5.79 0.98
N LEU A 63 13.32 -5.66 1.22
CA LEU A 63 12.67 -6.22 2.40
C LEU A 63 11.47 -7.07 1.95
N ARG A 64 10.90 -7.82 2.88
CA ARG A 64 9.75 -8.68 2.60
C ARG A 64 8.84 -8.76 3.82
N ASN A 65 7.55 -8.84 3.57
CA ASN A 65 6.58 -9.36 4.53
C ASN A 65 5.73 -10.46 3.87
N ARG A 66 4.67 -10.90 4.52
CA ARG A 66 3.79 -11.94 3.99
C ARG A 66 2.95 -11.51 2.78
N GLN A 67 2.89 -10.21 2.44
CA GLN A 67 2.11 -9.68 1.34
C GLN A 67 2.97 -9.42 0.10
N ALA A 68 4.17 -8.83 0.29
CA ALA A 68 4.94 -8.31 -0.82
C ALA A 68 6.45 -8.31 -0.59
N TRP A 69 7.20 -8.20 -1.68
CA TRP A 69 8.57 -7.74 -1.74
C TRP A 69 8.59 -6.21 -1.77
N PHE A 70 9.45 -5.60 -0.96
CA PHE A 70 9.64 -4.16 -0.87
C PHE A 70 11.00 -3.81 -1.43
N ALA A 71 11.04 -3.07 -2.54
CA ALA A 71 12.27 -2.59 -3.14
C ALA A 71 12.41 -1.08 -2.86
N VAL A 72 13.45 -0.71 -2.12
CA VAL A 72 13.70 0.65 -1.69
C VAL A 72 14.67 1.32 -2.64
N TYR A 73 14.32 2.50 -3.11
CA TYR A 73 15.11 3.33 -4.01
C TYR A 73 15.52 4.63 -3.32
N ARG A 74 16.52 5.29 -3.90
CA ARG A 74 17.11 6.52 -3.37
C ARG A 74 16.15 7.70 -3.39
N ASP A 75 15.33 7.83 -4.43
CA ASP A 75 14.47 8.99 -4.64
C ASP A 75 13.17 8.65 -5.39
N GLU A 76 12.19 9.52 -5.27
CA GLU A 76 10.89 9.40 -5.93
C GLU A 76 11.00 9.34 -7.46
N GLN A 77 12.00 10.00 -8.06
CA GLN A 77 12.16 9.99 -9.51
C GLN A 77 12.48 8.59 -10.03
N GLN A 78 13.30 7.83 -9.31
CA GLN A 78 13.57 6.43 -9.64
C GLN A 78 12.29 5.60 -9.57
N VAL A 79 11.48 5.75 -8.52
CA VAL A 79 10.19 5.05 -8.38
C VAL A 79 9.25 5.36 -9.54
N ARG A 80 9.13 6.63 -9.93
CA ARG A 80 8.28 7.05 -11.04
C ARG A 80 8.77 6.56 -12.41
N ALA A 81 10.08 6.50 -12.61
CA ALA A 81 10.68 6.13 -13.89
C ALA A 81 10.69 4.61 -14.14
N LEU A 82 10.44 3.78 -13.11
CA LEU A 82 10.45 2.33 -13.27
C LEU A 82 9.43 1.86 -14.31
N ALA A 83 9.91 1.00 -15.22
CA ALA A 83 9.10 0.28 -16.19
C ALA A 83 9.33 -1.24 -16.00
N PRO A 84 8.72 -1.86 -14.98
CA PRO A 84 9.04 -3.23 -14.62
C PRO A 84 8.57 -4.24 -15.65
N ASP A 85 9.34 -5.32 -15.82
CA ASP A 85 8.90 -6.52 -16.52
C ASP A 85 7.94 -7.32 -15.65
N LEU A 86 6.64 -7.13 -15.90
CA LEU A 86 5.59 -7.80 -15.14
C LEU A 86 5.58 -9.32 -15.32
N GLN A 87 6.15 -9.83 -16.41
CA GLN A 87 6.27 -11.28 -16.63
C GLN A 87 7.31 -11.88 -15.67
N ALA A 88 8.45 -11.23 -15.52
CA ALA A 88 9.46 -11.63 -14.55
C ALA A 88 8.90 -11.52 -13.12
N LEU A 89 8.24 -10.41 -12.76
CA LEU A 89 7.65 -10.22 -11.44
C LEU A 89 6.55 -11.24 -11.12
N ARG A 90 5.80 -11.72 -12.11
CA ARG A 90 4.76 -12.75 -11.93
C ARG A 90 5.32 -14.06 -11.36
N THR A 91 6.58 -14.37 -11.59
CA THR A 91 7.21 -15.58 -11.06
C THR A 91 7.46 -15.54 -9.55
N LEU A 92 7.26 -14.37 -8.92
CA LEU A 92 7.40 -14.17 -7.47
C LEU A 92 6.16 -14.60 -6.68
N ALA A 93 5.15 -15.17 -7.35
CA ALA A 93 3.93 -15.68 -6.71
C ALA A 93 4.25 -16.46 -5.42
N PRO A 94 3.46 -16.33 -4.36
CA PRO A 94 2.20 -15.57 -4.29
C PRO A 94 2.37 -14.10 -3.89
N LEU A 95 3.60 -13.59 -3.75
CA LEU A 95 3.89 -12.25 -3.26
C LEU A 95 3.84 -11.21 -4.37
N ASP A 96 3.27 -10.06 -4.05
CA ASP A 96 3.29 -8.88 -4.89
C ASP A 96 4.61 -8.11 -4.74
N VAL A 97 4.76 -7.00 -5.45
CA VAL A 97 5.95 -6.16 -5.41
C VAL A 97 5.56 -4.71 -5.15
N VAL A 98 6.18 -4.10 -4.16
CA VAL A 98 6.09 -2.66 -3.93
C VAL A 98 7.46 -2.03 -4.07
N VAL A 99 7.52 -0.92 -4.77
CA VAL A 99 8.71 -0.07 -4.86
C VAL A 99 8.45 1.22 -4.08
N THR A 100 9.46 1.72 -3.38
CA THR A 100 9.29 2.90 -2.53
C THR A 100 10.59 3.71 -2.41
N ALA A 101 10.44 5.00 -2.15
CA ALA A 101 11.55 5.93 -1.92
C ALA A 101 11.11 7.09 -1.03
N PRO A 102 12.04 7.91 -0.48
CA PRO A 102 11.69 9.20 0.11
C PRO A 102 10.88 10.04 -0.89
N GLY A 103 9.82 10.67 -0.44
CA GLY A 103 8.99 11.57 -1.24
C GLY A 103 9.63 12.95 -1.43
N ARG A 104 9.14 13.71 -2.41
CA ARG A 104 9.54 15.11 -2.63
C ARG A 104 8.69 16.08 -1.84
N GLU A 105 7.40 15.92 -1.89
CA GLU A 105 6.40 16.75 -1.19
C GLU A 105 5.74 16.00 -0.04
N GLN A 106 5.55 14.68 -0.22
CA GLN A 106 5.05 13.76 0.79
C GLN A 106 6.24 13.08 1.49
N ASP A 107 5.99 12.37 2.57
CA ASP A 107 7.04 11.71 3.35
C ASP A 107 7.73 10.60 2.58
N PHE A 108 6.95 9.84 1.81
CA PHE A 108 7.46 8.81 0.92
C PHE A 108 6.56 8.62 -0.30
N ALA A 109 7.14 8.05 -1.35
CA ALA A 109 6.45 7.64 -2.56
C ALA A 109 6.51 6.13 -2.75
N SER A 110 5.50 5.55 -3.40
CA SER A 110 5.44 4.12 -3.71
C SER A 110 4.72 3.85 -5.03
N ARG A 111 4.95 2.65 -5.60
CA ARG A 111 4.10 2.04 -6.64
C ARG A 111 3.93 0.56 -6.31
N TYR A 112 2.78 -0.02 -6.63
CA TYR A 112 2.41 -1.38 -6.27
C TYR A 112 2.06 -2.22 -7.49
N PHE A 113 2.74 -3.34 -7.67
CA PHE A 113 2.60 -4.26 -8.79
C PHE A 113 2.15 -5.63 -8.29
N TRP A 114 1.09 -6.18 -8.91
CA TRP A 114 0.48 -7.44 -8.47
C TRP A 114 0.25 -8.47 -9.60
N PRO A 115 1.25 -8.67 -10.50
CA PRO A 115 1.09 -9.56 -11.65
C PRO A 115 0.90 -11.03 -11.27
N ALA A 116 1.38 -11.44 -10.08
CA ALA A 116 1.16 -12.77 -9.54
C ALA A 116 -0.32 -13.05 -9.22
N ASN A 117 -1.10 -12.02 -8.92
CA ASN A 117 -2.50 -12.11 -8.50
C ASN A 117 -3.50 -11.57 -9.53
N GLY A 118 -3.07 -11.39 -10.78
CA GLY A 118 -3.93 -11.18 -11.93
C GLY A 118 -4.04 -9.76 -12.47
N GLY A 119 -3.30 -8.79 -11.89
CA GLY A 119 -3.27 -7.42 -12.38
C GLY A 119 -1.88 -6.91 -12.74
N ALA A 120 -1.76 -5.68 -13.17
CA ALA A 120 -0.49 -5.04 -13.48
C ALA A 120 -0.04 -4.15 -12.31
N GLU A 121 -0.50 -2.92 -12.29
CA GLU A 121 -0.24 -1.93 -11.24
C GLU A 121 -1.56 -1.51 -10.59
N ASP A 122 -1.62 -1.52 -9.26
CA ASP A 122 -2.79 -1.01 -8.54
C ASP A 122 -2.67 0.52 -8.36
N PRO A 123 -3.70 1.27 -8.75
CA PRO A 123 -3.70 2.72 -8.61
C PRO A 123 -3.49 3.24 -7.19
N VAL A 124 -4.17 2.67 -6.19
CA VAL A 124 -4.06 3.04 -4.78
C VAL A 124 -4.35 1.84 -3.89
N THR A 125 -3.36 1.38 -3.15
CA THR A 125 -3.40 0.16 -2.35
C THR A 125 -3.29 0.47 -0.85
N GLY A 126 -4.41 0.50 -0.14
CA GLY A 126 -4.40 0.75 1.31
C GLY A 126 -3.59 -0.27 2.12
N SER A 127 -3.77 -1.56 1.82
CA SER A 127 -3.20 -2.67 2.60
C SER A 127 -1.67 -2.71 2.63
N ILE A 128 -0.99 -2.30 1.55
CA ILE A 128 0.48 -2.31 1.50
C ILE A 128 1.08 -1.25 2.43
N HIS A 129 0.32 -0.18 2.73
CA HIS A 129 0.76 0.85 3.66
C HIS A 129 0.84 0.36 5.11
N ALA A 130 0.22 -0.79 5.42
CA ALA A 130 0.45 -1.49 6.69
C ALA A 130 1.92 -1.99 6.86
N GLY A 131 2.67 -2.09 5.77
CA GLY A 131 4.10 -2.38 5.78
C GLY A 131 4.97 -1.15 5.48
N LEU A 132 4.55 -0.30 4.52
CA LEU A 132 5.31 0.91 4.17
C LEU A 132 5.38 1.92 5.31
N ALA A 133 4.25 2.18 5.99
CA ALA A 133 4.20 3.18 7.03
C ALA A 133 5.13 2.88 8.22
N PRO A 134 5.15 1.68 8.82
CA PRO A 134 6.11 1.39 9.89
C PRO A 134 7.57 1.46 9.42
N TYR A 135 7.88 1.01 8.19
CA TYR A 135 9.22 1.14 7.63
C TYR A 135 9.69 2.60 7.54
N TRP A 136 8.82 3.50 7.05
CA TRP A 136 9.15 4.92 6.92
C TRP A 136 9.06 5.66 8.25
N ALA A 137 8.16 5.27 9.16
CA ALA A 137 8.06 5.84 10.50
C ALA A 137 9.36 5.69 11.29
N GLU A 138 9.96 4.51 11.26
CA GLU A 138 11.26 4.24 11.87
C GLU A 138 12.37 5.14 11.29
N ARG A 139 12.42 5.28 9.97
CA ARG A 139 13.45 6.08 9.28
C ARG A 139 13.30 7.59 9.49
N LEU A 140 12.07 8.07 9.58
CA LEU A 140 11.76 9.49 9.72
C LEU A 140 11.57 9.91 11.19
N GLY A 141 11.58 8.96 12.14
CA GLY A 141 11.44 9.23 13.57
C GLY A 141 10.07 9.78 13.97
N ARG A 142 9.01 9.45 13.24
CA ARG A 142 7.63 9.90 13.51
C ARG A 142 6.59 8.92 13.01
N ASN A 143 5.43 8.88 13.68
CA ASN A 143 4.40 7.90 13.42
C ASN A 143 3.27 8.39 12.49
N GLU A 144 3.17 9.69 12.23
CA GLU A 144 2.21 10.26 11.30
C GLU A 144 2.91 10.64 10.00
N LEU A 145 2.41 10.10 8.89
CA LEU A 145 3.04 10.17 7.58
C LEU A 145 2.00 10.44 6.49
N VAL A 146 2.42 11.18 5.48
CA VAL A 146 1.68 11.35 4.24
C VAL A 146 2.41 10.62 3.12
N ALA A 147 1.74 9.69 2.48
CA ALA A 147 2.27 8.86 1.41
C ALA A 147 1.70 9.26 0.05
N LEU A 148 2.54 9.20 -0.98
CA LEU A 148 2.12 9.25 -2.36
C LEU A 148 2.20 7.84 -2.96
N GLN A 149 1.10 7.29 -3.46
CA GLN A 149 1.18 6.18 -4.40
C GLN A 149 1.24 6.75 -5.82
N ALA A 150 2.41 6.67 -6.44
CA ALA A 150 2.78 7.37 -7.67
C ALA A 150 2.43 6.57 -8.94
N SER A 151 1.28 5.89 -8.95
CA SER A 151 0.70 5.25 -10.12
C SER A 151 0.29 6.31 -11.16
N ALA A 152 -0.18 5.88 -12.34
CA ALA A 152 -0.68 6.81 -13.37
C ALA A 152 -1.85 7.68 -12.88
N ARG A 153 -2.70 7.15 -11.98
CA ARG A 153 -3.83 7.89 -11.38
C ARG A 153 -3.41 8.72 -10.17
N THR A 154 -2.35 8.31 -9.50
CA THR A 154 -1.88 8.78 -8.20
C THR A 154 -2.90 8.63 -7.06
N GLY A 155 -2.42 8.72 -5.82
CA GLY A 155 -3.26 8.78 -4.64
C GLY A 155 -2.45 9.20 -3.42
N ILE A 156 -3.09 9.98 -2.56
CA ILE A 156 -2.53 10.41 -1.27
C ILE A 156 -3.16 9.59 -0.16
N LEU A 157 -2.31 9.07 0.71
CA LEU A 157 -2.74 8.31 1.88
C LEU A 157 -2.11 8.93 3.13
N HIS A 158 -2.91 9.07 4.17
CA HIS A 158 -2.48 9.51 5.49
C HIS A 158 -2.34 8.28 6.37
N CYS A 159 -1.13 8.04 6.86
CA CYS A 159 -0.80 6.87 7.65
C CYS A 159 -0.45 7.28 9.08
N ARG A 160 -0.91 6.50 10.07
CA ARG A 160 -0.53 6.65 11.46
C ARG A 160 -0.18 5.28 12.03
N VAL A 161 1.06 5.14 12.49
CA VAL A 161 1.59 3.89 13.05
C VAL A 161 1.33 3.86 14.55
N GLU A 162 0.64 2.81 14.99
CA GLU A 162 0.43 2.46 16.39
C GLU A 162 1.21 1.17 16.70
N ALA A 163 1.19 0.70 17.93
CA ALA A 163 2.01 -0.46 18.33
C ALA A 163 1.76 -1.69 17.44
N ASP A 164 0.52 -2.14 17.37
CA ASP A 164 0.10 -3.35 16.64
C ASP A 164 -0.76 -3.05 15.39
N ARG A 165 -1.09 -1.76 15.16
CA ARG A 165 -1.99 -1.32 14.09
C ARG A 165 -1.36 -0.20 13.26
N VAL A 166 -1.80 -0.13 12.00
CA VAL A 166 -1.54 0.99 11.11
C VAL A 166 -2.87 1.52 10.62
N MET A 167 -3.13 2.79 10.92
CA MET A 167 -4.29 3.51 10.41
C MET A 167 -3.94 4.10 9.07
N VAL A 168 -4.75 3.80 8.06
CA VAL A 168 -4.57 4.31 6.69
C VAL A 168 -5.82 5.03 6.26
N ALA A 169 -5.72 6.31 5.99
CA ALA A 169 -6.85 7.15 5.57
C ALA A 169 -6.63 7.70 4.17
N GLY A 170 -7.72 7.83 3.43
CA GLY A 170 -7.73 8.38 2.09
C GLY A 170 -9.12 8.83 1.66
N GLN A 171 -9.17 9.45 0.48
CA GLN A 171 -10.44 9.84 -0.13
C GLN A 171 -11.06 8.65 -0.87
N ALA A 172 -12.38 8.57 -0.84
CA ALA A 172 -13.15 7.66 -1.67
C ALA A 172 -14.41 8.37 -2.19
N VAL A 173 -14.77 8.09 -3.43
CA VAL A 173 -15.96 8.65 -4.07
C VAL A 173 -16.85 7.51 -4.52
N LEU A 174 -18.17 7.71 -4.42
CA LEU A 174 -19.13 6.81 -5.03
C LEU A 174 -19.11 7.01 -6.55
N TYR A 175 -18.66 6.00 -7.28
CA TYR A 175 -18.56 6.04 -8.73
C TYR A 175 -19.82 5.53 -9.43
N LEU A 176 -20.40 4.47 -8.90
CA LEU A 176 -21.60 3.84 -9.46
C LEU A 176 -22.50 3.36 -8.33
N ASP A 177 -23.80 3.63 -8.46
CA ASP A 177 -24.88 3.01 -7.68
C ASP A 177 -25.87 2.37 -8.63
N GLY A 178 -26.34 1.16 -8.33
CA GLY A 178 -27.22 0.42 -9.21
C GLY A 178 -27.90 -0.76 -8.52
N THR A 179 -28.95 -1.26 -9.16
CA THR A 179 -29.72 -2.42 -8.71
C THR A 179 -29.53 -3.56 -9.69
N ILE A 180 -29.40 -4.78 -9.18
CA ILE A 180 -29.42 -6.02 -9.96
C ILE A 180 -30.65 -6.82 -9.55
N GLU A 181 -31.32 -7.40 -10.52
CA GLU A 181 -32.37 -8.40 -10.29
C GLU A 181 -31.72 -9.80 -10.33
N LEU A 182 -32.07 -10.65 -9.34
CA LEU A 182 -31.55 -12.02 -9.20
C LEU A 182 -32.61 -13.04 -9.60
#